data_699037cbd4457e75a0f5ddbdb769a885
#
_entry.id   699037cbd4457e75a0f5ddbdb769a885
#
_cell.length_a   1.000
_cell.length_b   1.000
_cell.length_c   1.000
_cell.angle_alpha   90.00
_cell.angle_beta   90.00
_cell.angle_gamma   90.00
#
_symmetry.space_group_name_H-M   'P 1'
#
loop_
_entity.id
_entity.type
_entity.pdbx_description
1 polymer ?
#
loop_
_entity_poly.entity_id
_entity_poly.type
_entity_poly.pdbx_seq_one_letter_code
_entity_poly.pdbx_strand_id
1 'polypeptide(L)'
;MRKTDAKTGKETLYDLEGPINFSVFPGHQGGPHNHTITALAVALKQAQTEDFKLYQQQVIKNAKALEVAFKEMDYKLVTDGTDNHMVLLDLKPFALDGARVEAVLEQVNIACNKNTTPGDKSALTPMGIRIGAPAMTSRGLGEEDFKRIAKYIDTCIKICKRVQGELPKENNKLKDFKAKVAGGEVDEINSLKKEIASWAVTFPLPI
;
A
#
# COMPACT_ATOMS: atom_id res chain seq x y z
N MET A 1 32.61 19.93 -1.80
CA MET A 1 33.49 18.86 -1.32
C MET A 1 34.82 18.94 -2.03
N ARG A 2 35.92 18.67 -1.32
CA ARG A 2 37.26 18.59 -1.90
C ARG A 2 37.71 17.14 -1.89
N LYS A 3 38.36 16.70 -2.97
CA LYS A 3 39.00 15.38 -3.05
C LYS A 3 40.51 15.62 -3.08
N THR A 4 41.22 15.02 -2.15
CA THR A 4 42.70 15.05 -2.12
C THR A 4 43.23 13.77 -2.76
N ASP A 5 44.05 13.88 -3.77
CA ASP A 5 44.73 12.73 -4.36
C ASP A 5 45.76 12.19 -3.36
N ALA A 6 45.60 10.91 -2.99
CA ALA A 6 46.43 10.29 -1.94
C ALA A 6 47.91 10.15 -2.32
N LYS A 7 48.28 10.21 -3.62
CA LYS A 7 49.67 10.06 -4.10
C LYS A 7 50.36 11.39 -4.31
N THR A 8 49.62 12.42 -4.72
CA THR A 8 50.21 13.70 -5.12
C THR A 8 49.92 14.82 -4.11
N GLY A 9 49.02 14.61 -3.15
CA GLY A 9 48.54 15.62 -2.21
C GLY A 9 47.73 16.76 -2.85
N LYS A 10 47.47 16.68 -4.15
CA LYS A 10 46.75 17.72 -4.86
C LYS A 10 45.26 17.73 -4.51
N GLU A 11 44.76 18.87 -4.10
CA GLU A 11 43.33 19.07 -3.87
C GLU A 11 42.63 19.41 -5.18
N THR A 12 41.51 18.69 -5.46
CA THR A 12 40.63 18.96 -6.58
C THR A 12 39.23 19.26 -6.05
N LEU A 13 38.65 20.38 -6.47
CA LEU A 13 37.25 20.66 -6.20
C LEU A 13 36.36 19.78 -7.10
N TYR A 14 35.29 19.26 -6.52
CA TYR A 14 34.27 18.61 -7.35
C TYR A 14 33.58 19.67 -8.22
N ASP A 15 33.66 19.52 -9.51
CA ASP A 15 32.85 20.25 -10.47
C ASP A 15 31.56 19.46 -10.74
N LEU A 16 30.56 19.63 -9.87
CA LEU A 16 29.27 18.97 -9.99
C LEU A 16 28.19 19.87 -10.60
N GLU A 17 28.41 21.19 -10.65
CA GLU A 17 27.40 22.15 -11.15
C GLU A 17 27.13 21.92 -12.64
N GLY A 18 28.15 21.78 -13.46
CA GLY A 18 28.02 21.49 -14.88
C GLY A 18 27.26 20.20 -15.17
N PRO A 19 27.68 19.04 -14.63
CA PRO A 19 26.98 17.77 -14.77
C PRO A 19 25.53 17.80 -14.25
N ILE A 20 25.27 18.43 -13.09
CA ILE A 20 23.91 18.55 -12.53
C ILE A 20 23.04 19.40 -13.47
N ASN A 21 23.50 20.57 -13.87
CA ASN A 21 22.75 21.45 -14.79
C ASN A 21 22.47 20.77 -16.12
N PHE A 22 23.44 20.09 -16.69
CA PHE A 22 23.27 19.35 -17.94
C PHE A 22 22.29 18.17 -17.78
N SER A 23 22.32 17.50 -16.65
CA SER A 23 21.36 16.42 -16.34
C SER A 23 19.92 16.96 -16.28
N VAL A 24 19.71 18.15 -15.72
CA VAL A 24 18.38 18.79 -15.69
C VAL A 24 17.99 19.25 -17.09
N PHE A 25 18.84 20.06 -17.73
CA PHE A 25 18.59 20.57 -19.07
C PHE A 25 19.88 20.53 -19.91
N PRO A 26 19.87 19.86 -21.10
CA PRO A 26 18.72 19.26 -21.78
C PRO A 26 18.45 17.79 -21.43
N GLY A 27 19.12 17.21 -20.41
CA GLY A 27 19.07 15.78 -20.15
C GLY A 27 17.68 15.24 -19.81
N HIS A 28 16.92 15.93 -18.95
CA HIS A 28 15.60 15.47 -18.47
C HIS A 28 14.46 16.47 -18.78
N GLN A 29 14.76 17.75 -18.90
CA GLN A 29 13.76 18.80 -19.07
C GLN A 29 13.94 19.52 -20.41
N GLY A 30 12.85 20.13 -20.89
CA GLY A 30 12.79 20.98 -22.08
C GLY A 30 11.98 22.25 -21.80
N GLY A 31 11.12 22.64 -22.71
CA GLY A 31 10.21 23.77 -22.50
C GLY A 31 9.20 23.52 -21.39
N PRO A 32 8.64 24.57 -20.76
CA PRO A 32 7.63 24.46 -19.71
C PRO A 32 6.39 23.69 -20.17
N HIS A 33 5.95 22.72 -19.37
CA HIS A 33 4.71 21.98 -19.61
C HIS A 33 3.55 22.72 -18.94
N ASN A 34 3.04 23.78 -19.57
CA ASN A 34 2.05 24.68 -18.96
C ASN A 34 0.76 23.97 -18.54
N HIS A 35 0.33 22.92 -19.25
CA HIS A 35 -0.82 22.11 -18.84
C HIS A 35 -0.61 21.49 -17.45
N THR A 36 0.54 20.84 -17.23
CA THR A 36 0.88 20.24 -15.92
C THR A 36 1.06 21.30 -14.84
N ILE A 37 1.69 22.43 -15.16
CA ILE A 37 1.88 23.56 -14.23
C ILE A 37 0.52 24.12 -13.78
N THR A 38 -0.41 24.31 -14.72
CA THR A 38 -1.77 24.78 -14.42
C THR A 38 -2.54 23.76 -13.56
N ALA A 39 -2.44 22.47 -13.92
CA ALA A 39 -3.07 21.41 -13.12
C ALA A 39 -2.55 21.37 -11.68
N LEU A 40 -1.24 21.55 -11.48
CA LEU A 40 -0.64 21.67 -10.16
C LEU A 40 -1.18 22.88 -9.39
N ALA A 41 -1.27 24.04 -10.03
CA ALA A 41 -1.80 25.26 -9.40
C ALA A 41 -3.26 25.07 -8.95
N VAL A 42 -4.09 24.41 -9.78
CA VAL A 42 -5.48 24.08 -9.43
C VAL A 42 -5.53 23.12 -8.25
N ALA A 43 -4.75 22.03 -8.29
CA ALA A 43 -4.72 21.05 -7.21
C ALA A 43 -4.29 21.67 -5.86
N LEU A 44 -3.25 22.53 -5.88
CA LEU A 44 -2.80 23.24 -4.67
C LEU A 44 -3.86 24.23 -4.15
N LYS A 45 -4.61 24.87 -5.03
CA LYS A 45 -5.72 25.75 -4.63
C LYS A 45 -6.87 24.96 -4.03
N GLN A 46 -7.22 23.81 -4.61
CA GLN A 46 -8.22 22.90 -4.04
C GLN A 46 -7.80 22.40 -2.64
N ALA A 47 -6.52 22.07 -2.44
CA ALA A 47 -6.00 21.63 -1.15
C ALA A 47 -6.11 22.68 -0.02
N GLN A 48 -6.40 23.95 -0.35
CA GLN A 48 -6.61 25.02 0.62
C GLN A 48 -8.09 25.21 1.00
N THR A 49 -9.01 24.48 0.39
CA THR A 49 -10.44 24.60 0.66
C THR A 49 -10.83 23.91 1.96
N GLU A 50 -11.93 24.35 2.58
CA GLU A 50 -12.48 23.71 3.77
C GLU A 50 -12.95 22.28 3.47
N ASP A 51 -13.51 22.01 2.30
CA ASP A 51 -13.94 20.68 1.87
C ASP A 51 -12.75 19.69 1.85
N PHE A 52 -11.61 20.13 1.34
CA PHE A 52 -10.40 19.29 1.35
C PHE A 52 -9.88 19.03 2.76
N LYS A 53 -9.97 20.02 3.65
CA LYS A 53 -9.61 19.87 5.06
C LYS A 53 -10.52 18.84 5.77
N LEU A 54 -11.83 18.94 5.57
CA LEU A 54 -12.80 17.96 6.09
C LEU A 54 -12.54 16.56 5.55
N TYR A 55 -12.24 16.43 4.25
CA TYR A 55 -11.84 15.19 3.63
C TYR A 55 -10.60 14.58 4.30
N GLN A 56 -9.55 15.37 4.52
CA GLN A 56 -8.32 14.88 5.15
C GLN A 56 -8.55 14.46 6.61
N GLN A 57 -9.40 15.16 7.34
CA GLN A 57 -9.81 14.78 8.70
C GLN A 57 -10.52 13.41 8.68
N GLN A 58 -11.42 13.19 7.70
CA GLN A 58 -12.09 11.91 7.56
C GLN A 58 -11.12 10.78 7.17
N VAL A 59 -10.14 11.05 6.32
CA VAL A 59 -9.07 10.08 5.99
C VAL A 59 -8.35 9.60 7.25
N ILE A 60 -7.99 10.52 8.15
CA ILE A 60 -7.31 10.17 9.41
C ILE A 60 -8.23 9.37 10.33
N LYS A 61 -9.52 9.76 10.47
CA LYS A 61 -10.49 8.99 11.26
C LYS A 61 -10.66 7.57 10.74
N ASN A 62 -10.75 7.41 9.44
CA ASN A 62 -10.88 6.12 8.78
C ASN A 62 -9.63 5.24 8.97
N ALA A 63 -8.43 5.83 8.87
CA ALA A 63 -7.19 5.12 9.17
C ALA A 63 -7.12 4.68 10.65
N LYS A 64 -7.59 5.52 11.58
CA LYS A 64 -7.70 5.17 13.00
C LYS A 64 -8.74 4.05 13.23
N ALA A 65 -9.85 4.05 12.49
CA ALA A 65 -10.83 2.96 12.56
C ALA A 65 -10.23 1.61 12.10
N LEU A 66 -9.39 1.61 11.04
CA LEU A 66 -8.63 0.42 10.65
C LEU A 66 -7.67 -0.02 11.75
N GLU A 67 -6.92 0.92 12.34
CA GLU A 67 -5.99 0.63 13.44
C GLU A 67 -6.71 -0.08 14.60
N VAL A 68 -7.81 0.51 15.08
CA VAL A 68 -8.59 -0.04 16.19
C VAL A 68 -9.12 -1.43 15.84
N ALA A 69 -9.75 -1.58 14.67
CA ALA A 69 -10.33 -2.84 14.25
C ALA A 69 -9.29 -3.96 14.11
N PHE A 70 -8.10 -3.67 13.59
CA PHE A 70 -7.04 -4.67 13.50
C PHE A 70 -6.45 -5.02 14.87
N LYS A 71 -6.29 -4.05 15.77
CA LYS A 71 -5.85 -4.34 17.16
C LYS A 71 -6.86 -5.18 17.93
N GLU A 72 -8.16 -4.94 17.77
CA GLU A 72 -9.22 -5.76 18.37
C GLU A 72 -9.23 -7.21 17.85
N MET A 73 -8.67 -7.44 16.67
CA MET A 73 -8.47 -8.77 16.07
C MET A 73 -7.06 -9.34 16.31
N ASP A 74 -6.30 -8.80 17.26
CA ASP A 74 -4.95 -9.23 17.63
C ASP A 74 -3.89 -9.09 16.51
N TYR A 75 -4.09 -8.20 15.56
CA TYR A 75 -3.08 -7.90 14.56
C TYR A 75 -2.01 -6.95 15.09
N LYS A 76 -0.75 -7.28 14.78
CA LYS A 76 0.37 -6.40 15.05
C LYS A 76 0.51 -5.36 13.93
N LEU A 77 0.43 -4.10 14.30
CA LEU A 77 0.73 -2.97 13.43
C LEU A 77 2.20 -2.56 13.59
N VAL A 78 2.85 -2.26 12.48
CA VAL A 78 4.19 -1.65 12.54
C VAL A 78 4.04 -0.27 13.18
N THR A 79 4.96 0.10 14.07
CA THR A 79 4.91 1.31 14.92
C THR A 79 3.72 1.36 15.91
N ASP A 80 3.07 0.23 16.14
CA ASP A 80 1.93 0.10 17.06
C ASP A 80 0.77 1.07 16.75
N GLY A 81 0.58 1.43 15.49
CA GLY A 81 -0.54 2.27 15.08
C GLY A 81 -0.25 3.13 13.86
N THR A 82 -1.04 4.19 13.68
CA THR A 82 -0.86 5.15 12.59
C THR A 82 -1.24 6.56 13.00
N ASP A 83 -0.48 7.55 12.52
CA ASP A 83 -0.79 8.98 12.62
C ASP A 83 -1.05 9.59 11.24
N ASN A 84 -1.17 8.74 10.21
CA ASN A 84 -1.36 9.18 8.84
C ASN A 84 -2.51 8.42 8.16
N HIS A 85 -2.52 8.40 6.85
CA HIS A 85 -3.59 7.87 6.00
C HIS A 85 -3.57 6.35 5.80
N MET A 86 -2.65 5.61 6.42
CA MET A 86 -2.47 4.17 6.16
C MET A 86 -2.06 3.39 7.40
N VAL A 87 -2.28 2.08 7.36
CA VAL A 87 -1.76 1.11 8.33
C VAL A 87 -0.84 0.11 7.64
N LEU A 88 0.15 -0.40 8.36
CA LEU A 88 1.05 -1.45 7.92
C LEU A 88 0.92 -2.64 8.89
N LEU A 89 0.37 -3.75 8.40
CA LEU A 89 0.22 -4.98 9.16
C LEU A 89 1.49 -5.83 9.08
N ASP A 90 1.96 -6.33 10.23
CA ASP A 90 3.02 -7.34 10.32
C ASP A 90 2.39 -8.75 10.29
N LEU A 91 2.67 -9.51 9.24
CA LEU A 91 2.12 -10.85 9.02
C LEU A 91 3.01 -11.97 9.58
N LYS A 92 4.19 -11.65 10.13
CA LYS A 92 5.11 -12.64 10.71
C LYS A 92 4.49 -13.51 11.81
N PRO A 93 3.65 -12.97 12.71
CA PRO A 93 2.98 -13.78 13.73
C PRO A 93 2.09 -14.89 13.14
N PHE A 94 1.61 -14.71 11.91
CA PHE A 94 0.77 -15.69 11.21
C PHE A 94 1.57 -16.64 10.32
N ALA A 95 2.90 -16.50 10.25
CA ALA A 95 3.79 -17.21 9.31
C ALA A 95 3.36 -17.04 7.84
N LEU A 96 2.88 -15.86 7.48
CA LEU A 96 2.45 -15.48 6.13
C LEU A 96 3.36 -14.39 5.58
N ASP A 97 3.54 -14.39 4.27
CA ASP A 97 4.15 -13.28 3.54
C ASP A 97 3.09 -12.40 2.86
N GLY A 98 3.46 -11.14 2.62
CA GLY A 98 2.57 -10.16 2.01
C GLY A 98 2.14 -10.53 0.59
N ALA A 99 2.96 -11.28 -0.17
CA ALA A 99 2.66 -11.65 -1.55
C ALA A 99 1.54 -12.69 -1.65
N ARG A 100 1.43 -13.60 -0.67
CA ARG A 100 0.32 -14.56 -0.58
C ARG A 100 -0.97 -13.86 -0.17
N VAL A 101 -0.91 -12.98 0.83
CA VAL A 101 -2.09 -12.23 1.27
C VAL A 101 -2.57 -11.27 0.18
N GLU A 102 -1.67 -10.55 -0.48
CA GLU A 102 -1.98 -9.71 -1.66
C GLU A 102 -2.71 -10.53 -2.74
N ALA A 103 -2.23 -11.75 -3.04
CA ALA A 103 -2.87 -12.61 -4.04
C ALA A 103 -4.30 -13.02 -3.69
N VAL A 104 -4.61 -13.29 -2.42
CA VAL A 104 -5.99 -13.58 -1.98
C VAL A 104 -6.86 -12.34 -2.05
N LEU A 105 -6.35 -11.18 -1.59
CA LEU A 105 -7.07 -9.91 -1.62
C LEU A 105 -7.43 -9.48 -3.05
N GLU A 106 -6.51 -9.67 -4.01
CA GLU A 106 -6.77 -9.41 -5.43
C GLU A 106 -7.93 -10.25 -5.97
N GLN A 107 -8.04 -11.53 -5.56
CA GLN A 107 -9.14 -12.40 -6.01
C GLN A 107 -10.51 -11.91 -5.53
N VAL A 108 -10.59 -11.21 -4.41
CA VAL A 108 -11.84 -10.65 -3.89
C VAL A 108 -12.02 -9.16 -4.21
N ASN A 109 -11.22 -8.61 -5.14
CA ASN A 109 -11.25 -7.21 -5.59
C ASN A 109 -10.85 -6.19 -4.49
N ILE A 110 -10.02 -6.57 -3.55
CA ILE A 110 -9.40 -5.66 -2.60
C ILE A 110 -7.97 -5.35 -3.05
N ALA A 111 -7.71 -4.10 -3.43
CA ALA A 111 -6.38 -3.63 -3.77
C ALA A 111 -5.59 -3.27 -2.50
N CYS A 112 -4.42 -3.87 -2.34
CA CYS A 112 -3.44 -3.49 -1.33
C CYS A 112 -2.03 -3.64 -1.89
N ASN A 113 -1.02 -3.31 -1.09
CA ASN A 113 0.37 -3.55 -1.47
C ASN A 113 1.06 -4.41 -0.40
N LYS A 114 1.75 -5.47 -0.85
CA LYS A 114 2.77 -6.10 0.01
C LYS A 114 3.85 -5.09 0.34
N ASN A 115 4.35 -5.13 1.57
CA ASN A 115 5.33 -4.17 2.07
C ASN A 115 6.29 -4.83 3.04
N THR A 116 7.56 -4.44 2.99
CA THR A 116 8.53 -4.89 3.99
C THR A 116 8.19 -4.33 5.37
N THR A 117 8.51 -5.13 6.39
CA THR A 117 8.37 -4.77 7.80
C THR A 117 9.75 -4.84 8.49
N PRO A 118 9.97 -4.14 9.60
CA PRO A 118 11.23 -4.20 10.32
C PRO A 118 11.66 -5.65 10.62
N GLY A 119 12.91 -5.98 10.28
CA GLY A 119 13.47 -7.31 10.44
C GLY A 119 13.21 -8.30 9.28
N ASP A 120 12.63 -7.86 8.17
CA ASP A 120 12.55 -8.67 6.97
C ASP A 120 13.93 -8.93 6.39
N LYS A 121 14.16 -10.19 5.98
CA LYS A 121 15.45 -10.61 5.41
C LYS A 121 15.63 -10.23 3.95
N SER A 122 14.54 -10.01 3.22
CA SER A 122 14.55 -9.71 1.79
C SER A 122 13.37 -8.85 1.39
N ALA A 123 13.63 -7.84 0.55
CA ALA A 123 12.58 -7.04 -0.08
C ALA A 123 11.73 -7.83 -1.10
N LEU A 124 12.22 -8.99 -1.56
CA LEU A 124 11.48 -9.85 -2.50
C LEU A 124 10.41 -10.69 -1.82
N THR A 125 10.53 -10.92 -0.50
CA THR A 125 9.56 -11.65 0.32
C THR A 125 9.12 -10.80 1.51
N PRO A 126 8.38 -9.70 1.25
CA PRO A 126 7.95 -8.79 2.29
C PRO A 126 6.92 -9.47 3.20
N MET A 127 7.05 -9.27 4.51
CA MET A 127 6.23 -9.93 5.54
C MET A 127 5.08 -9.02 6.04
N GLY A 128 4.69 -8.04 5.27
CA GLY A 128 3.58 -7.15 5.62
C GLY A 128 2.74 -6.75 4.42
N ILE A 129 1.60 -6.14 4.72
CA ILE A 129 0.71 -5.47 3.76
C ILE A 129 0.41 -4.05 4.22
N ARG A 130 0.35 -3.14 3.27
CA ARG A 130 0.01 -1.73 3.48
C ARG A 130 -1.38 -1.44 2.94
N ILE A 131 -2.20 -0.80 3.78
CA ILE A 131 -3.59 -0.48 3.48
C ILE A 131 -3.80 1.00 3.74
N GLY A 132 -4.32 1.73 2.74
CA GLY A 132 -4.57 3.17 2.83
C GLY A 132 -6.05 3.51 2.86
N ALA A 133 -6.40 4.61 3.53
CA ALA A 133 -7.77 5.10 3.67
C ALA A 133 -8.26 6.05 2.56
N PRO A 134 -7.41 6.81 1.81
CA PRO A 134 -7.90 7.89 0.95
C PRO A 134 -8.89 7.47 -0.13
N ALA A 135 -8.61 6.39 -0.86
CA ALA A 135 -9.42 5.97 -2.00
C ALA A 135 -10.89 5.67 -1.61
N MET A 136 -11.09 4.95 -0.51
CA MET A 136 -12.44 4.63 -0.04
C MET A 136 -13.10 5.80 0.66
N THR A 137 -12.33 6.66 1.34
CA THR A 137 -12.85 7.94 1.88
C THR A 137 -13.38 8.83 0.75
N SER A 138 -12.69 8.91 -0.39
CA SER A 138 -13.18 9.64 -1.57
C SER A 138 -14.48 9.08 -2.14
N ARG A 139 -14.81 7.82 -1.85
CA ARG A 139 -16.08 7.20 -2.19
C ARG A 139 -17.17 7.37 -1.11
N GLY A 140 -16.90 8.14 -0.07
CA GLY A 140 -17.85 8.44 0.99
C GLY A 140 -17.92 7.42 2.12
N LEU A 141 -16.96 6.48 2.21
CA LEU A 141 -16.92 5.52 3.30
C LEU A 141 -16.50 6.20 4.61
N GLY A 142 -17.17 5.84 5.71
CA GLY A 142 -16.90 6.30 7.07
C GLY A 142 -16.26 5.21 7.94
N GLU A 143 -16.07 5.50 9.22
CA GLU A 143 -15.35 4.67 10.18
C GLU A 143 -15.93 3.24 10.30
N GLU A 144 -17.25 3.08 10.29
CA GLU A 144 -17.90 1.77 10.37
C GLU A 144 -17.65 0.91 9.12
N ASP A 145 -17.60 1.57 7.95
CA ASP A 145 -17.26 0.90 6.70
C ASP A 145 -15.82 0.41 6.72
N PHE A 146 -14.90 1.19 7.29
CA PHE A 146 -13.51 0.80 7.44
C PHE A 146 -13.31 -0.34 8.45
N LYS A 147 -14.12 -0.42 9.49
CA LYS A 147 -14.16 -1.62 10.36
C LYS A 147 -14.64 -2.86 9.59
N ARG A 148 -15.61 -2.69 8.68
CA ARG A 148 -16.06 -3.78 7.80
C ARG A 148 -14.96 -4.20 6.83
N ILE A 149 -14.22 -3.25 6.24
CA ILE A 149 -13.05 -3.54 5.39
C ILE A 149 -12.00 -4.34 6.17
N ALA A 150 -11.72 -3.98 7.42
CA ALA A 150 -10.78 -4.73 8.26
C ALA A 150 -11.22 -6.19 8.47
N LYS A 151 -12.52 -6.45 8.67
CA LYS A 151 -13.09 -7.81 8.77
C LYS A 151 -12.95 -8.59 7.46
N TYR A 152 -13.15 -7.97 6.30
CA TYR A 152 -12.92 -8.61 5.01
C TYR A 152 -11.45 -9.01 4.83
N ILE A 153 -10.54 -8.14 5.21
CA ILE A 153 -9.10 -8.41 5.15
C ILE A 153 -8.71 -9.53 6.11
N ASP A 154 -9.24 -9.54 7.34
CA ASP A 154 -9.06 -10.63 8.32
C ASP A 154 -9.53 -11.98 7.73
N THR A 155 -10.71 -12.00 7.10
CA THR A 155 -11.22 -13.20 6.43
C THR A 155 -10.27 -13.67 5.34
N CYS A 156 -9.74 -12.77 4.52
CA CYS A 156 -8.76 -13.11 3.47
C CYS A 156 -7.46 -13.67 4.06
N ILE A 157 -6.96 -13.10 5.17
CA ILE A 157 -5.76 -13.59 5.85
C ILE A 157 -5.99 -15.00 6.42
N LYS A 158 -7.17 -15.27 6.99
CA LYS A 158 -7.55 -16.61 7.48
C LYS A 158 -7.63 -17.63 6.33
N ILE A 159 -8.26 -17.26 5.21
CA ILE A 159 -8.27 -18.09 3.98
C ILE A 159 -6.85 -18.34 3.49
N CYS A 160 -6.01 -17.31 3.44
CA CYS A 160 -4.61 -17.42 3.02
C CYS A 160 -3.85 -18.44 3.89
N LYS A 161 -3.98 -18.35 5.21
CA LYS A 161 -3.35 -19.27 6.17
C LYS A 161 -3.82 -20.73 5.96
N ARG A 162 -5.12 -20.94 5.77
CA ARG A 162 -5.68 -22.27 5.52
C ARG A 162 -5.18 -22.85 4.20
N VAL A 163 -5.29 -22.11 3.10
CA VAL A 163 -4.83 -22.54 1.77
C VAL A 163 -3.33 -22.85 1.76
N GLN A 164 -2.51 -22.01 2.44
CA GLN A 164 -1.08 -22.30 2.59
C GLN A 164 -0.83 -23.62 3.34
N GLY A 165 -1.63 -23.92 4.37
CA GLY A 165 -1.53 -25.15 5.14
C GLY A 165 -1.96 -26.41 4.40
N GLU A 166 -2.84 -26.29 3.41
CA GLU A 166 -3.31 -27.39 2.56
C GLU A 166 -2.31 -27.77 1.45
N LEU A 167 -1.38 -26.86 1.11
CA LEU A 167 -0.38 -27.15 0.09
C LEU A 167 0.71 -28.10 0.62
N PRO A 168 1.08 -29.15 -0.15
CA PRO A 168 2.20 -30.01 0.19
C PRO A 168 3.48 -29.18 0.36
N LYS A 169 4.35 -29.56 1.31
CA LYS A 169 5.61 -28.83 1.58
C LYS A 169 6.48 -28.67 0.33
N GLU A 170 6.45 -29.64 -0.55
CA GLU A 170 7.20 -29.65 -1.82
C GLU A 170 6.66 -28.62 -2.84
N ASN A 171 5.37 -28.31 -2.76
CA ASN A 171 4.66 -27.41 -3.68
C ASN A 171 4.19 -26.11 -3.00
N ASN A 172 4.79 -25.72 -1.89
CA ASN A 172 4.41 -24.49 -1.16
C ASN A 172 5.19 -23.25 -1.66
N LYS A 173 5.48 -23.19 -2.96
CA LYS A 173 6.04 -21.99 -3.59
C LYS A 173 4.93 -20.98 -3.86
N LEU A 174 5.27 -19.70 -3.91
CA LEU A 174 4.33 -18.62 -4.20
C LEU A 174 3.57 -18.85 -5.51
N LYS A 175 4.22 -19.42 -6.53
CA LYS A 175 3.60 -19.75 -7.83
C LYS A 175 2.45 -20.75 -7.66
N ASP A 176 2.67 -21.80 -6.89
CA ASP A 176 1.68 -22.87 -6.68
C ASP A 176 0.52 -22.36 -5.83
N PHE A 177 0.81 -21.55 -4.81
CA PHE A 177 -0.20 -20.87 -4.03
C PHE A 177 -1.08 -19.96 -4.89
N LYS A 178 -0.48 -19.12 -5.73
CA LYS A 178 -1.23 -18.23 -6.64
C LYS A 178 -2.09 -19.02 -7.63
N ALA A 179 -1.58 -20.12 -8.18
CA ALA A 179 -2.35 -20.98 -9.07
C ALA A 179 -3.59 -21.56 -8.37
N LYS A 180 -3.45 -22.02 -7.11
CA LYS A 180 -4.57 -22.57 -6.33
C LYS A 180 -5.64 -21.51 -6.03
N VAL A 181 -5.26 -20.30 -5.59
CA VAL A 181 -6.24 -19.25 -5.27
C VAL A 181 -6.91 -18.64 -6.52
N ALA A 182 -6.20 -18.60 -7.66
CA ALA A 182 -6.74 -18.10 -8.92
C ALA A 182 -7.59 -19.13 -9.67
N GLY A 183 -7.44 -20.41 -9.35
CA GLY A 183 -8.12 -21.52 -10.05
C GLY A 183 -9.63 -21.62 -9.80
N GLY A 184 -10.19 -20.77 -8.95
CA GLY A 184 -11.63 -20.79 -8.64
C GLY A 184 -12.09 -21.95 -7.73
N GLU A 185 -11.14 -22.74 -7.23
CA GLU A 185 -11.41 -23.94 -6.40
C GLU A 185 -11.68 -23.59 -4.92
N VAL A 186 -11.53 -22.33 -4.52
CA VAL A 186 -11.73 -21.87 -3.14
C VAL A 186 -13.07 -21.14 -3.05
N ASP A 187 -14.13 -21.87 -2.72
CA ASP A 187 -15.52 -21.35 -2.69
C ASP A 187 -15.69 -20.13 -1.80
N GLU A 188 -14.95 -20.04 -0.69
CA GLU A 188 -14.97 -18.88 0.21
C GLU A 188 -14.49 -17.62 -0.49
N ILE A 189 -13.47 -17.70 -1.35
CA ILE A 189 -12.99 -16.56 -2.16
C ILE A 189 -14.11 -16.10 -3.10
N ASN A 190 -14.77 -17.04 -3.78
CA ASN A 190 -15.86 -16.72 -4.72
C ASN A 190 -17.06 -16.07 -4.02
N SER A 191 -17.42 -16.58 -2.85
CA SER A 191 -18.51 -16.04 -2.02
C SER A 191 -18.18 -14.64 -1.49
N LEU A 192 -16.99 -14.46 -0.92
CA LEU A 192 -16.52 -13.20 -0.40
C LEU A 192 -16.38 -12.13 -1.50
N LYS A 193 -15.90 -12.51 -2.68
CA LYS A 193 -15.85 -11.63 -3.85
C LYS A 193 -17.22 -11.08 -4.21
N LYS A 194 -18.26 -11.92 -4.25
CA LYS A 194 -19.63 -11.49 -4.54
C LYS A 194 -20.17 -10.55 -3.47
N GLU A 195 -19.94 -10.87 -2.20
CA GLU A 195 -20.36 -10.03 -1.08
C GLU A 195 -19.71 -8.64 -1.15
N ILE A 196 -18.39 -8.59 -1.29
CA ILE A 196 -17.64 -7.32 -1.39
C ILE A 196 -18.10 -6.51 -2.61
N ALA A 197 -18.26 -7.15 -3.77
CA ALA A 197 -18.72 -6.46 -4.97
C ALA A 197 -20.12 -5.86 -4.78
N SER A 198 -21.06 -6.62 -4.22
CA SER A 198 -22.42 -6.16 -3.95
C SER A 198 -22.46 -5.00 -2.96
N TRP A 199 -21.58 -5.00 -1.95
CA TRP A 199 -21.45 -3.89 -1.00
C TRP A 199 -20.75 -2.69 -1.62
N ALA A 200 -19.65 -2.90 -2.34
CA ALA A 200 -18.85 -1.81 -2.90
C ALA A 200 -19.59 -0.97 -3.94
N VAL A 201 -20.53 -1.55 -4.71
CA VAL A 201 -21.31 -0.81 -5.71
C VAL A 201 -22.38 0.11 -5.10
N THR A 202 -22.65 -0.01 -3.79
CA THR A 202 -23.58 0.91 -3.09
C THR A 202 -22.97 2.29 -2.85
N PHE A 203 -21.64 2.43 -2.98
CA PHE A 203 -20.93 3.69 -2.83
C PHE A 203 -20.68 4.34 -4.19
N PRO A 204 -20.77 5.68 -4.28
CA PRO A 204 -20.52 6.38 -5.54
C PRO A 204 -19.07 6.22 -6.01
N LEU A 205 -18.84 6.39 -7.31
CA LEU A 205 -17.51 6.68 -7.82
C LEU A 205 -17.21 8.16 -7.60
N PRO A 206 -15.99 8.53 -7.22
CA PRO A 206 -15.60 9.93 -7.13
C PRO A 206 -15.66 10.54 -8.54
N ILE A 207 -16.36 11.65 -8.67
CA ILE A 207 -16.51 12.43 -9.92
C ILE A 207 -15.48 13.56 -9.89
#